data_e1971b3e86e37c40af6a0a6a0843eff9
#
_entry.id   e1971b3e86e37c40af6a0a6a0843eff9
#
_cell.length_a   1.000
_cell.length_b   1.000
_cell.length_c   1.000
_cell.angle_alpha   90.00
_cell.angle_beta   90.00
_cell.angle_gamma   90.00
#
_symmetry.space_group_name_H-M   'P 1'
#
loop_
_entity.id
_entity.type
_entity.pdbx_description
1 polymer ?
#
loop_
_entity_poly.entity_id
_entity_poly.type
_entity_poly.pdbx_seq_one_letter_code
_entity_poly.pdbx_strand_id
1 'polypeptide(L)'
;MPKGYVIFTEDIRDEAGLNVYVQQAVPTILQAGGRIIVADDAPELIEGSWHGKRTVVVEFDSVEAARDWYRSPEYQGVVGLRHAAADSNAVIVASFEMPAS
;
A
#
# COMPACT_ATOMS: atom_id res chain seq x y z
N MET A 1 -17.33 11.71 -3.60
CA MET A 1 -15.90 11.69 -3.96
C MET A 1 -15.38 10.26 -3.92
N PRO A 2 -14.65 9.79 -4.93
CA PRO A 2 -14.07 8.46 -4.86
C PRO A 2 -13.02 8.36 -3.76
N LYS A 3 -12.96 7.19 -3.16
CA LYS A 3 -11.87 6.86 -2.24
C LYS A 3 -10.58 6.63 -3.02
N GLY A 4 -9.45 6.75 -2.34
CA GLY A 4 -8.15 6.44 -2.91
C GLY A 4 -7.60 5.17 -2.29
N TYR A 5 -6.94 4.38 -3.10
CA TYR A 5 -6.29 3.15 -2.63
C TYR A 5 -4.83 3.16 -3.04
N VAL A 6 -3.97 2.73 -2.14
CA VAL A 6 -2.58 2.45 -2.48
C VAL A 6 -2.45 0.94 -2.52
N ILE A 7 -2.02 0.42 -3.66
CA ILE A 7 -1.82 -1.02 -3.84
C ILE A 7 -0.33 -1.28 -3.93
N PHE A 8 0.16 -2.13 -3.03
CA PHE A 8 1.55 -2.57 -3.02
C PHE A 8 1.60 -4.02 -3.46
N THR A 9 2.57 -4.35 -4.32
CA THR A 9 2.94 -5.74 -4.60
C THR A 9 4.41 -5.90 -4.24
N GLU A 10 4.74 -6.97 -3.51
CA GLU A 10 6.04 -7.08 -2.88
C GLU A 10 6.64 -8.47 -3.10
N ASP A 11 7.86 -8.50 -3.62
CA ASP A 11 8.72 -9.67 -3.63
C ASP A 11 9.74 -9.49 -2.51
N ILE A 12 9.54 -10.20 -1.40
CA ILE A 12 10.25 -9.96 -0.14
C ILE A 12 11.61 -10.65 -0.17
N ARG A 13 12.67 -9.87 0.08
CA ARG A 13 14.04 -10.40 0.20
C ARG A 13 14.50 -10.50 1.64
N ASP A 14 13.94 -9.68 2.53
CA ASP A 14 14.32 -9.58 3.93
C ASP A 14 13.06 -9.40 4.77
N GLU A 15 12.55 -10.51 5.29
CA GLU A 15 11.30 -10.47 6.07
C GLU A 15 11.46 -9.68 7.36
N ALA A 16 12.60 -9.78 8.04
CA ALA A 16 12.83 -9.02 9.26
C ALA A 16 12.84 -7.53 9.00
N GLY A 17 13.52 -7.11 7.91
CA GLY A 17 13.53 -5.71 7.50
C GLY A 17 12.16 -5.21 7.11
N LEU A 18 11.37 -6.02 6.42
CA LEU A 18 10.02 -5.64 6.05
C LEU A 18 9.12 -5.50 7.28
N ASN A 19 9.29 -6.36 8.28
CA ASN A 19 8.54 -6.25 9.53
C ASN A 19 8.85 -4.94 10.25
N VAL A 20 10.10 -4.49 10.25
CA VAL A 20 10.47 -3.19 10.82
C VAL A 20 9.78 -2.08 10.06
N TYR A 21 9.78 -2.16 8.72
CA TYR A 21 9.06 -1.19 7.89
C TYR A 21 7.58 -1.12 8.28
N VAL A 22 6.91 -2.28 8.37
CA VAL A 22 5.48 -2.33 8.69
C VAL A 22 5.21 -1.68 10.05
N GLN A 23 6.03 -1.97 11.06
CA GLN A 23 5.86 -1.38 12.40
C GLN A 23 5.95 0.14 12.38
N GLN A 24 6.78 0.69 11.50
CA GLN A 24 6.95 2.14 11.40
C GLN A 24 5.98 2.80 10.43
N ALA A 25 5.54 2.09 9.39
CA ALA A 25 4.64 2.63 8.38
C ALA A 25 3.19 2.68 8.85
N VAL A 26 2.72 1.66 9.59
CA VAL A 26 1.32 1.58 10.01
C VAL A 26 0.87 2.81 10.78
N PRO A 27 1.63 3.34 11.77
CA PRO A 27 1.20 4.56 12.46
C PRO A 27 1.03 5.75 11.52
N THR A 28 1.85 5.88 10.47
CA THR A 28 1.72 6.98 9.52
C THR A 28 0.44 6.88 8.71
N ILE A 29 0.04 5.64 8.37
CA ILE A 29 -1.21 5.37 7.66
C ILE A 29 -2.40 5.79 8.52
N LEU A 30 -2.42 5.34 9.78
CA LEU A 30 -3.52 5.63 10.70
C LEU A 30 -3.65 7.13 10.96
N GLN A 31 -2.53 7.83 11.13
CA GLN A 31 -2.54 9.27 11.34
C GLN A 31 -3.10 10.03 10.13
N ALA A 32 -2.91 9.49 8.93
CA ALA A 32 -3.42 10.09 7.71
C ALA A 32 -4.88 9.70 7.42
N GLY A 33 -5.53 8.97 8.33
CA GLY A 33 -6.91 8.51 8.15
C GLY A 33 -7.06 7.32 7.24
N GLY A 34 -5.94 6.63 6.96
CA GLY A 34 -5.96 5.41 6.13
C GLY A 34 -6.22 4.17 6.96
N ARG A 35 -6.51 3.09 6.25
CA ARG A 35 -6.68 1.77 6.86
C ARG A 35 -6.24 0.69 5.89
N ILE A 36 -5.61 -0.34 6.43
CA ILE A 36 -5.19 -1.49 5.63
C ILE A 36 -6.41 -2.39 5.46
N ILE A 37 -6.84 -2.62 4.23
CA ILE A 37 -8.03 -3.43 3.96
C ILE A 37 -7.69 -4.77 3.31
N VAL A 38 -6.50 -4.92 2.75
CA VAL A 38 -6.01 -6.20 2.21
C VAL A 38 -4.56 -6.37 2.62
N ALA A 39 -4.21 -7.55 3.09
CA ALA A 39 -2.83 -7.95 3.32
C ALA A 39 -2.77 -9.46 3.11
N ASP A 40 -2.33 -9.88 1.92
CA ASP A 40 -2.31 -11.29 1.53
C ASP A 40 -0.89 -11.66 1.11
N ASP A 41 -0.31 -12.64 1.80
CA ASP A 41 1.06 -13.08 1.56
C ASP A 41 1.18 -14.05 0.39
N ALA A 42 0.06 -14.58 -0.10
CA ALA A 42 0.06 -15.57 -1.17
C ALA A 42 -1.21 -15.46 -2.02
N PRO A 43 -1.37 -14.35 -2.78
CA PRO A 43 -2.55 -14.20 -3.61
C PRO A 43 -2.65 -15.33 -4.63
N GLU A 44 -3.86 -15.78 -4.86
CA GLU A 44 -4.14 -16.84 -5.84
C GLU A 44 -4.17 -16.25 -7.23
N LEU A 45 -3.24 -16.66 -8.08
CA LEU A 45 -3.21 -16.21 -9.47
C LEU A 45 -4.27 -16.96 -10.27
N ILE A 46 -5.22 -16.24 -10.82
CA ILE A 46 -6.29 -16.84 -11.62
C ILE A 46 -6.09 -16.61 -13.11
N GLU A 47 -5.24 -15.67 -13.49
CA GLU A 47 -5.02 -15.34 -14.90
C GLU A 47 -3.76 -14.49 -15.04
N GLY A 48 -2.94 -14.78 -16.04
CA GLY A 48 -1.78 -13.97 -16.35
C GLY A 48 -0.60 -14.20 -15.42
N SER A 49 0.05 -13.11 -15.02
CA SER A 49 1.18 -13.14 -14.09
C SER A 49 1.00 -12.02 -13.05
N TRP A 50 1.59 -12.21 -11.87
CA TRP A 50 1.48 -11.25 -10.78
C TRP A 50 2.87 -10.99 -10.20
N HIS A 51 3.13 -9.72 -9.86
CA HIS A 51 4.41 -9.35 -9.27
C HIS A 51 4.42 -9.69 -7.78
N GLY A 52 5.42 -10.45 -7.34
CA GLY A 52 5.65 -10.74 -5.92
C GLY A 52 4.66 -11.71 -5.33
N LYS A 53 4.82 -11.98 -4.03
CA LYS A 53 3.96 -12.90 -3.29
C LYS A 53 3.06 -12.21 -2.28
N ARG A 54 3.24 -10.91 -2.06
CA ARG A 54 2.45 -10.18 -1.08
C ARG A 54 1.73 -9.02 -1.77
N THR A 55 0.45 -8.90 -1.50
CA THR A 55 -0.36 -7.77 -1.97
C THR A 55 -0.98 -7.08 -0.77
N VAL A 56 -0.79 -5.76 -0.67
CA VAL A 56 -1.34 -4.95 0.40
C VAL A 56 -2.13 -3.81 -0.23
N VAL A 57 -3.34 -3.57 0.29
CA VAL A 57 -4.17 -2.44 -0.15
C VAL A 57 -4.49 -1.58 1.06
N VAL A 58 -4.22 -0.29 0.93
CA VAL A 58 -4.50 0.71 1.95
C VAL A 58 -5.56 1.66 1.39
N GLU A 59 -6.63 1.87 2.15
CA GLU A 59 -7.72 2.76 1.75
C GLU A 59 -7.59 4.12 2.43
N PHE A 60 -7.80 5.18 1.66
CA PHE A 60 -7.88 6.56 2.15
C PHE A 60 -9.20 7.17 1.68
N ASP A 61 -9.62 8.26 2.34
CA ASP A 61 -10.90 8.91 2.02
C ASP A 61 -10.94 9.50 0.61
N SER A 62 -9.78 9.79 0.02
CA SER A 62 -9.68 10.32 -1.35
C SER A 62 -8.33 9.97 -1.96
N VAL A 63 -8.23 10.15 -3.28
CA VAL A 63 -6.95 10.01 -3.99
C VAL A 63 -5.94 11.03 -3.49
N GLU A 64 -6.40 12.26 -3.21
CA GLU A 64 -5.52 13.30 -2.67
C GLU A 64 -4.96 12.92 -1.30
N ALA A 65 -5.80 12.32 -0.43
CA ALA A 65 -5.36 11.87 0.88
C ALA A 65 -4.30 10.77 0.77
N ALA A 66 -4.49 9.84 -0.17
CA ALA A 66 -3.50 8.79 -0.44
C ALA A 66 -2.18 9.38 -0.91
N ARG A 67 -2.25 10.34 -1.83
CA ARG A 67 -1.05 11.00 -2.36
C ARG A 67 -0.34 11.81 -1.29
N ASP A 68 -1.09 12.53 -0.46
CA ASP A 68 -0.54 13.34 0.63
C ASP A 68 0.16 12.45 1.65
N TRP A 69 -0.44 11.30 1.99
CA TRP A 69 0.22 10.33 2.87
C TRP A 69 1.54 9.85 2.29
N TYR A 70 1.54 9.45 1.02
CA TYR A 70 2.75 8.93 0.39
C TYR A 70 3.87 9.96 0.40
N ARG A 71 3.52 11.23 0.16
CA ARG A 71 4.48 12.34 0.09
C ARG A 71 4.84 12.92 1.46
N SER A 72 4.16 12.47 2.52
CA SER A 72 4.38 13.05 3.86
C SER A 72 5.81 12.76 4.34
N PRO A 73 6.41 13.69 5.12
CA PRO A 73 7.71 13.44 5.71
C PRO A 73 7.72 12.19 6.60
N GLU A 74 6.61 11.93 7.29
CA GLU A 74 6.47 10.75 8.16
C GLU A 74 6.64 9.47 7.37
N TYR A 75 5.94 9.33 6.23
CA TYR A 75 6.07 8.12 5.42
C TYR A 75 7.41 8.09 4.67
N GLN A 76 7.83 9.21 4.10
CA GLN A 76 9.09 9.26 3.35
C GLN A 76 10.30 8.95 4.24
N GLY A 77 10.18 9.19 5.55
CA GLY A 77 11.22 8.80 6.50
C GLY A 77 11.36 7.30 6.70
N VAL A 78 10.36 6.50 6.32
CA VAL A 78 10.39 5.04 6.51
C VAL A 78 10.37 4.25 5.20
N VAL A 79 10.08 4.89 4.07
CA VAL A 79 9.92 4.19 2.78
C VAL A 79 11.18 3.44 2.36
N GLY A 80 12.36 3.95 2.71
CA GLY A 80 13.63 3.30 2.39
C GLY A 80 13.77 1.91 3.00
N LEU A 81 13.12 1.67 4.15
CA LEU A 81 13.11 0.34 4.77
C LEU A 81 12.41 -0.68 3.86
N ARG A 82 11.32 -0.27 3.22
CA ARG A 82 10.62 -1.15 2.28
C ARG A 82 11.48 -1.41 1.04
N HIS A 83 12.09 -0.37 0.48
CA HIS A 83 12.94 -0.51 -0.71
C HIS A 83 14.13 -1.44 -0.45
N ALA A 84 14.68 -1.41 0.77
CA ALA A 84 15.80 -2.29 1.12
C ALA A 84 15.36 -3.74 1.34
N ALA A 85 14.12 -3.95 1.79
CA ALA A 85 13.66 -5.28 2.21
C ALA A 85 12.91 -6.03 1.11
N ALA A 86 12.41 -5.36 0.08
CA ALA A 86 11.57 -5.98 -0.93
C ALA A 86 11.72 -5.28 -2.29
N ASP A 87 11.58 -6.07 -3.35
CA ASP A 87 11.33 -5.53 -4.69
C ASP A 87 9.82 -5.29 -4.77
N SER A 88 9.40 -4.04 -4.85
CA SER A 88 8.00 -3.70 -4.69
C SER A 88 7.54 -2.67 -5.71
N ASN A 89 6.24 -2.73 -6.00
CA ASN A 89 5.54 -1.73 -6.79
C ASN A 89 4.47 -1.09 -5.93
N ALA A 90 4.14 0.15 -6.23
CA ALA A 90 3.06 0.86 -5.55
C ALA A 90 2.32 1.73 -6.55
N VAL A 91 1.01 1.68 -6.51
CA VAL A 91 0.15 2.53 -7.35
C VAL A 91 -0.94 3.14 -6.48
N ILE A 92 -1.44 4.29 -6.90
CA ILE A 92 -2.63 4.90 -6.32
C ILE A 92 -3.74 4.77 -7.35
N VAL A 93 -4.88 4.22 -6.93
CA VAL A 93 -6.05 4.07 -7.78
C VAL A 93 -7.27 4.68 -7.09
N ALA A 94 -8.26 5.06 -7.88
CA ALA A 94 -9.52 5.61 -7.37
C ALA A 94 -10.57 4.51 -7.31
N SER A 95 -11.49 4.62 -6.37
CA SER A 95 -12.62 3.72 -6.31
C SER A 95 -13.54 3.92 -7.50
N PHE A 96 -14.21 2.84 -7.90
CA PHE A 96 -15.25 2.92 -8.92
C PHE A 96 -16.51 3.52 -8.32
N GLU A 97 -17.06 4.52 -9.02
CA GLU A 97 -18.31 5.15 -8.62
C GLU A 97 -19.38 4.78 -9.64
N MET A 98 -20.44 4.12 -9.18
CA MET A 98 -21.55 3.82 -10.08
C MET A 98 -22.27 5.12 -10.44
N PRO A 99 -22.54 5.33 -11.74
CA PRO A 99 -23.32 6.52 -12.11
C PRO A 99 -24.70 6.46 -11.50
N ALA A 100 -25.23 7.65 -11.15
CA ALA A 100 -26.62 7.74 -10.70
C ALA A 100 -27.55 7.38 -11.86
N SER A 101 -28.56 6.59 -11.59
CA SER A 101 -29.55 6.19 -12.61
C SER A 101 -30.81 7.05 -12.53
#